data_ead8c26feb994b9a6ecb2c68d7761011
#
_entry.id   ead8c26feb994b9a6ecb2c68d7761011
#
_cell.length_a   1.000
_cell.length_b   1.000
_cell.length_c   1.000
_cell.angle_alpha   90.00
_cell.angle_beta   90.00
_cell.angle_gamma   90.00
#
_symmetry.space_group_name_H-M   'P 1'
#
loop_
_entity.id
_entity.type
_entity.pdbx_description
1 polymer ?
#
loop_
_entity_poly.entity_id
_entity_poly.type
_entity_poly.pdbx_seq_one_letter_code
_entity_poly.pdbx_strand_id
1 'polypeptide(L)'
;MAPLRHPLLRLWLVGTIGVVLTIAVGAFWWEKQLPGRLKQAAEANDLEACLRYSEQLAALQWLGQTRPEEQAICRRRQSQRFWERGDTASALKLQRQLVLSDRGTPTQRQADRDTLAIWQRQLRERALELFRDGELDAAIALLLPMEGQPSDRGGRLSDTLRETWNRNRVEYERTEELIEAERWWEALDSLNRLDHPWWQNHATAKQRTVLEAIERLRMTQEHHQHGSSDNDVIGGALLDGEVQRLLLDGLSPWEAFQTACDSLGGSIEEDGPESFCQRRGTEGP
;
A
#
# COMPACT_ATOMS: atom_id res chain seq x y z
N MET A 1 24.59 49.62 43.94
CA MET A 1 23.85 48.39 44.26
C MET A 1 23.22 48.56 45.63
N ALA A 2 21.91 48.86 45.70
CA ALA A 2 21.18 49.11 46.94
C ALA A 2 20.93 47.76 47.66
N PRO A 3 21.27 47.61 48.95
CA PRO A 3 20.97 46.39 49.67
C PRO A 3 19.48 46.20 49.87
N LEU A 4 18.97 45.04 49.52
CA LEU A 4 17.57 44.61 49.74
C LEU A 4 17.26 44.69 51.25
N ARG A 5 16.64 45.86 51.68
CA ARG A 5 16.36 46.20 53.09
C ARG A 5 15.03 45.64 53.65
N HIS A 6 14.27 44.85 52.90
CA HIS A 6 13.00 44.29 53.37
C HIS A 6 13.21 42.85 53.95
N PRO A 7 13.03 42.64 55.25
CA PRO A 7 13.21 41.35 55.90
C PRO A 7 12.26 40.30 55.34
N LEU A 8 11.06 40.66 54.92
CA LEU A 8 10.08 39.79 54.27
C LEU A 8 10.59 39.21 52.92
N LEU A 9 11.27 40.02 52.12
CA LEU A 9 11.85 39.60 50.85
C LEU A 9 13.01 38.60 51.03
N ARG A 10 13.82 38.78 52.06
CA ARG A 10 14.87 37.85 52.43
C ARG A 10 14.30 36.51 52.93
N LEU A 11 13.25 36.54 53.72
CA LEU A 11 12.57 35.38 54.26
C LEU A 11 11.87 34.56 53.11
N TRP A 12 11.25 35.27 52.16
CA TRP A 12 10.67 34.68 51.00
C TRP A 12 11.73 34.05 50.06
N LEU A 13 12.85 34.70 49.85
CA LEU A 13 13.95 34.23 49.01
C LEU A 13 14.65 33.01 49.65
N VAL A 14 14.87 33.00 50.95
CA VAL A 14 15.41 31.84 51.67
C VAL A 14 14.44 30.66 51.64
N GLY A 15 13.15 30.91 51.80
CA GLY A 15 12.09 29.91 51.69
C GLY A 15 12.05 29.25 50.29
N THR A 16 12.07 30.05 49.24
CA THR A 16 12.06 29.53 47.86
C THR A 16 13.30 28.77 47.51
N ILE A 17 14.51 29.24 47.93
CA ILE A 17 15.77 28.50 47.74
C ILE A 17 15.72 27.18 48.51
N GLY A 18 15.21 27.17 49.73
CA GLY A 18 15.05 25.96 50.53
C GLY A 18 14.18 24.91 49.84
N VAL A 19 13.03 25.34 49.33
CA VAL A 19 12.12 24.44 48.59
C VAL A 19 12.79 23.92 47.31
N VAL A 20 13.45 24.76 46.53
CA VAL A 20 14.13 24.34 45.28
C VAL A 20 15.26 23.35 45.60
N LEU A 21 16.05 23.58 46.65
CA LEU A 21 17.09 22.65 47.07
C LEU A 21 16.52 21.30 47.52
N THR A 22 15.43 21.30 48.27
CA THR A 22 14.78 20.07 48.72
C THR A 22 14.29 19.25 47.54
N ILE A 23 13.66 19.91 46.54
CA ILE A 23 13.19 19.26 45.30
C ILE A 23 14.41 18.69 44.51
N ALA A 24 15.49 19.48 44.40
CA ALA A 24 16.70 19.07 43.68
C ALA A 24 17.39 17.86 44.33
N VAL A 25 17.51 17.86 45.65
CA VAL A 25 18.03 16.72 46.39
C VAL A 25 17.13 15.49 46.28
N GLY A 26 15.83 15.66 46.38
CA GLY A 26 14.85 14.58 46.19
C GLY A 26 14.93 13.97 44.80
N ALA A 27 15.01 14.81 43.75
CA ALA A 27 15.16 14.39 42.37
C ALA A 27 16.47 13.64 42.14
N PHE A 28 17.55 14.13 42.65
CA PHE A 28 18.88 13.50 42.59
C PHE A 28 18.92 12.12 43.29
N TRP A 29 18.29 12.03 44.45
CA TRP A 29 18.23 10.75 45.19
C TRP A 29 17.31 9.74 44.45
N TRP A 30 16.19 10.19 43.90
CA TRP A 30 15.31 9.38 43.06
C TRP A 30 16.05 8.86 41.82
N GLU A 31 16.77 9.73 41.14
CA GLU A 31 17.56 9.39 39.96
C GLU A 31 18.59 8.30 40.24
N LYS A 32 19.29 8.35 41.38
CA LYS A 32 20.25 7.31 41.78
C LYS A 32 19.59 5.95 42.06
N GLN A 33 18.32 5.92 42.44
CA GLN A 33 17.61 4.66 42.72
C GLN A 33 16.99 4.04 41.46
N LEU A 34 16.71 4.81 40.41
CA LEU A 34 16.05 4.33 39.19
C LEU A 34 16.75 3.15 38.53
N PRO A 35 18.08 3.09 38.36
CA PRO A 35 18.76 1.94 37.77
C PRO A 35 18.57 0.66 38.60
N GLY A 36 18.63 0.75 39.93
CA GLY A 36 18.39 -0.38 40.83
C GLY A 36 16.97 -0.91 40.74
N ARG A 37 15.97 -0.01 40.70
CA ARG A 37 14.55 -0.37 40.51
C ARG A 37 14.29 -0.98 39.18
N LEU A 38 14.92 -0.45 38.09
CA LEU A 38 14.82 -1.02 36.77
C LEU A 38 15.36 -2.45 36.73
N LYS A 39 16.54 -2.67 37.32
CA LYS A 39 17.14 -4.00 37.41
C LYS A 39 16.23 -4.97 38.17
N GLN A 40 15.72 -4.55 39.32
CA GLN A 40 14.79 -5.36 40.12
C GLN A 40 13.50 -5.69 39.38
N ALA A 41 12.90 -4.73 38.65
CA ALA A 41 11.73 -4.95 37.83
C ALA A 41 12.00 -5.90 36.63
N ALA A 42 13.19 -5.80 36.03
CA ALA A 42 13.63 -6.70 34.97
C ALA A 42 13.83 -8.14 35.45
N GLU A 43 14.42 -8.32 36.65
CA GLU A 43 14.59 -9.62 37.30
C GLU A 43 13.25 -10.23 37.72
N ALA A 44 12.36 -9.41 38.29
CA ALA A 44 11.02 -9.82 38.68
C ALA A 44 10.06 -10.07 37.48
N ASN A 45 10.49 -9.81 36.23
CA ASN A 45 9.67 -9.88 35.04
C ASN A 45 8.42 -8.98 35.08
N ASP A 46 8.45 -7.92 35.91
CA ASP A 46 7.44 -6.88 35.93
C ASP A 46 7.71 -5.89 34.79
N LEU A 47 7.12 -6.20 33.62
CA LEU A 47 7.40 -5.42 32.41
C LEU A 47 6.76 -4.03 32.43
N GLU A 48 5.68 -3.83 33.17
CA GLU A 48 5.05 -2.52 33.30
C GLU A 48 5.93 -1.57 34.12
N ALA A 49 6.39 -2.01 35.28
CA ALA A 49 7.34 -1.27 36.07
C ALA A 49 8.66 -1.05 35.32
N CYS A 50 9.13 -2.07 34.59
CA CYS A 50 10.34 -2.03 33.77
C CYS A 50 10.26 -0.95 32.70
N LEU A 51 9.14 -0.86 31.95
CA LEU A 51 8.92 0.20 30.96
C LEU A 51 8.85 1.58 31.62
N ARG A 52 8.04 1.72 32.66
CA ARG A 52 7.89 3.00 33.37
C ARG A 52 9.25 3.54 33.86
N TYR A 53 10.08 2.70 34.49
CA TYR A 53 11.41 3.12 34.93
C TYR A 53 12.36 3.38 33.75
N SER A 54 12.22 2.64 32.65
CA SER A 54 13.02 2.86 31.44
C SER A 54 12.67 4.18 30.75
N GLU A 55 11.40 4.58 30.74
CA GLU A 55 10.95 5.88 30.20
C GLU A 55 11.42 7.04 31.09
N GLN A 56 11.32 6.89 32.40
CA GLN A 56 11.83 7.88 33.34
C GLN A 56 13.35 8.08 33.20
N LEU A 57 14.13 7.01 33.05
CA LEU A 57 15.54 7.11 32.75
C LEU A 57 15.82 7.73 31.36
N ALA A 58 14.98 7.46 30.36
CA ALA A 58 15.12 8.06 29.05
C ALA A 58 14.87 9.57 29.09
N ALA A 59 13.92 10.04 29.91
CA ALA A 59 13.65 11.45 30.10
C ALA A 59 14.79 12.22 30.79
N LEU A 60 15.58 11.53 31.59
CA LEU A 60 16.72 12.10 32.32
C LEU A 60 18.06 12.09 31.53
N GLN A 61 18.07 11.57 30.28
CA GLN A 61 19.28 11.45 29.44
C GLN A 61 20.04 12.77 29.21
N TRP A 62 19.33 13.88 29.18
CA TRP A 62 19.93 15.20 29.01
C TRP A 62 20.89 15.58 30.16
N LEU A 63 20.84 14.85 31.30
CA LEU A 63 21.76 15.00 32.43
C LEU A 63 23.05 14.17 32.31
N GLY A 64 23.27 13.49 31.18
CA GLY A 64 24.52 12.76 30.87
C GLY A 64 24.64 11.36 31.48
N GLN A 65 23.57 10.76 31.93
CA GLN A 65 23.60 9.40 32.51
C GLN A 65 23.70 8.30 31.45
N THR A 66 24.47 7.26 31.73
CA THR A 66 24.54 6.05 30.88
C THR A 66 23.27 5.24 31.03
N ARG A 67 22.68 4.84 29.87
CA ARG A 67 21.48 3.99 29.84
C ARG A 67 21.85 2.57 30.28
N PRO A 68 21.19 1.99 31.29
CA PRO A 68 21.46 0.63 31.70
C PRO A 68 21.10 -0.40 30.64
N GLU A 69 21.82 -1.53 30.60
CA GLU A 69 21.51 -2.63 29.66
C GLU A 69 20.14 -3.23 29.89
N GLU A 70 19.66 -3.21 31.13
CA GLU A 70 18.31 -3.67 31.51
C GLU A 70 17.20 -2.98 30.73
N GLN A 71 17.40 -1.73 30.31
CA GLN A 71 16.44 -1.02 29.45
C GLN A 71 16.24 -1.73 28.14
N ALA A 72 17.32 -2.25 27.52
CA ALA A 72 17.20 -3.00 26.27
C ALA A 72 16.47 -4.33 26.47
N ILE A 73 16.74 -5.01 27.61
CA ILE A 73 16.04 -6.26 27.97
C ILE A 73 14.56 -6.02 28.14
N CYS A 74 14.16 -4.96 28.86
CA CYS A 74 12.75 -4.61 29.07
C CYS A 74 12.04 -4.32 27.75
N ARG A 75 12.65 -3.49 26.89
CA ARG A 75 12.06 -3.16 25.57
C ARG A 75 11.91 -4.38 24.71
N ARG A 76 12.90 -5.28 24.67
CA ARG A 76 12.86 -6.52 23.88
C ARG A 76 11.73 -7.43 24.33
N ARG A 77 11.59 -7.67 25.63
CA ARG A 77 10.49 -8.49 26.18
C ARG A 77 9.12 -7.87 25.92
N GLN A 78 9.02 -6.56 26.07
CA GLN A 78 7.75 -5.86 25.89
C GLN A 78 7.36 -5.77 24.42
N SER A 79 8.29 -5.51 23.51
CA SER A 79 8.01 -5.51 22.07
C SER A 79 7.51 -6.89 21.61
N GLN A 80 8.12 -7.96 22.12
CA GLN A 80 7.69 -9.33 21.86
C GLN A 80 6.26 -9.59 22.37
N ARG A 81 5.92 -9.16 23.60
CA ARG A 81 4.56 -9.30 24.14
C ARG A 81 3.51 -8.53 23.34
N PHE A 82 3.82 -7.33 22.89
CA PHE A 82 2.91 -6.58 22.01
C PHE A 82 2.70 -7.31 20.70
N TRP A 83 3.77 -7.85 20.13
CA TRP A 83 3.67 -8.65 18.91
C TRP A 83 2.77 -9.88 19.08
N GLU A 84 2.97 -10.66 20.14
CA GLU A 84 2.17 -11.84 20.46
C GLU A 84 0.69 -11.54 20.71
N ARG A 85 0.36 -10.33 21.18
CA ARG A 85 -1.01 -9.85 21.39
C ARG A 85 -1.64 -9.24 20.14
N GLY A 86 -0.90 -9.11 19.05
CA GLY A 86 -1.36 -8.44 17.83
C GLY A 86 -1.30 -6.91 17.86
N ASP A 87 -0.76 -6.29 18.92
CA ASP A 87 -0.50 -4.84 18.94
C ASP A 87 0.79 -4.54 18.17
N THR A 88 0.68 -4.64 16.85
CA THR A 88 1.81 -4.49 15.93
C THR A 88 2.42 -3.09 15.93
N ALA A 89 1.59 -2.06 16.16
CA ALA A 89 2.06 -0.67 16.22
C ALA A 89 3.00 -0.43 17.40
N SER A 90 2.61 -0.85 18.60
CA SER A 90 3.42 -0.73 19.81
C SER A 90 4.67 -1.62 19.72
N ALA A 91 4.54 -2.85 19.19
CA ALA A 91 5.64 -3.76 18.98
C ALA A 91 6.72 -3.14 18.08
N LEU A 92 6.33 -2.65 16.90
CA LEU A 92 7.25 -2.02 15.95
C LEU A 92 7.89 -0.74 16.51
N LYS A 93 7.11 0.08 17.24
CA LYS A 93 7.63 1.30 17.86
C LYS A 93 8.75 0.97 18.84
N LEU A 94 8.55 0.02 19.75
CA LEU A 94 9.56 -0.39 20.72
C LEU A 94 10.76 -1.06 20.06
N GLN A 95 10.54 -1.93 19.08
CA GLN A 95 11.61 -2.61 18.35
C GLN A 95 12.48 -1.62 17.56
N ARG A 96 11.89 -0.59 16.92
CA ARG A 96 12.66 0.50 16.29
C ARG A 96 13.48 1.29 17.28
N GLN A 97 12.90 1.63 18.44
CA GLN A 97 13.64 2.31 19.52
C GLN A 97 14.81 1.46 20.03
N LEU A 98 14.63 0.14 20.07
CA LEU A 98 15.69 -0.79 20.46
C LEU A 98 16.83 -0.78 19.44
N VAL A 99 16.52 -0.92 18.16
CA VAL A 99 17.50 -0.86 17.06
C VAL A 99 18.22 0.49 17.02
N LEU A 100 17.50 1.61 17.15
CA LEU A 100 18.08 2.95 17.15
C LEU A 100 18.96 3.22 18.38
N SER A 101 18.70 2.55 19.49
CA SER A 101 19.52 2.70 20.72
C SER A 101 20.92 2.13 20.58
N ASP A 102 21.14 1.24 19.60
CA ASP A 102 22.39 0.52 19.30
C ASP A 102 23.06 -0.12 20.54
N ARG A 103 22.24 -0.68 21.43
CA ARG A 103 22.66 -1.22 22.73
C ARG A 103 22.75 -2.73 22.72
N GLY A 104 23.64 -3.24 23.62
CA GLY A 104 23.91 -4.66 23.74
C GLY A 104 25.14 -5.12 22.95
N THR A 105 25.40 -6.40 22.99
CA THR A 105 26.47 -7.02 22.20
C THR A 105 26.22 -6.91 20.70
N PRO A 106 27.25 -6.99 19.84
CA PRO A 106 27.04 -6.99 18.38
C PRO A 106 26.02 -8.03 17.92
N THR A 107 26.04 -9.23 18.52
CA THR A 107 25.07 -10.30 18.21
C THR A 107 23.65 -9.94 18.58
N GLN A 108 23.44 -9.32 19.74
CA GLN A 108 22.12 -8.86 20.18
C GLN A 108 21.58 -7.75 19.28
N ARG A 109 22.43 -6.79 18.90
CA ARG A 109 22.04 -5.72 17.97
C ARG A 109 21.64 -6.25 16.61
N GLN A 110 22.35 -7.25 16.13
CA GLN A 110 21.99 -7.92 14.87
C GLN A 110 20.65 -8.63 15.00
N ALA A 111 20.44 -9.41 16.08
CA ALA A 111 19.16 -10.09 16.33
C ALA A 111 17.98 -9.11 16.43
N ASP A 112 18.19 -7.93 17.02
CA ASP A 112 17.15 -6.90 17.12
C ASP A 112 16.77 -6.31 15.74
N ARG A 113 17.75 -6.13 14.84
CA ARG A 113 17.52 -5.71 13.45
C ARG A 113 16.79 -6.78 12.65
N ASP A 114 17.24 -8.04 12.79
CA ASP A 114 16.63 -9.17 12.10
C ASP A 114 15.17 -9.36 12.54
N THR A 115 14.90 -9.25 13.84
CA THR A 115 13.53 -9.29 14.36
C THR A 115 12.65 -8.20 13.76
N LEU A 116 13.13 -6.96 13.71
CA LEU A 116 12.40 -5.86 13.10
C LEU A 116 12.13 -6.14 11.61
N ALA A 117 13.12 -6.62 10.88
CA ALA A 117 13.00 -6.93 9.46
C ALA A 117 12.00 -8.07 9.20
N ILE A 118 12.00 -9.12 10.03
CA ILE A 118 11.06 -10.24 9.96
C ILE A 118 9.64 -9.75 10.20
N TRP A 119 9.39 -8.99 11.26
CA TRP A 119 8.06 -8.46 11.58
C TRP A 119 7.51 -7.56 10.47
N GLN A 120 8.36 -6.67 9.93
CA GLN A 120 7.97 -5.82 8.81
C GLN A 120 7.63 -6.62 7.54
N ARG A 121 8.34 -7.73 7.30
CA ARG A 121 8.04 -8.63 6.19
C ARG A 121 6.70 -9.32 6.38
N GLN A 122 6.47 -9.91 7.54
CA GLN A 122 5.21 -10.61 7.87
C GLN A 122 4.01 -9.68 7.75
N LEU A 123 4.12 -8.43 8.21
CA LEU A 123 3.03 -7.46 8.09
C LEU A 123 2.78 -7.06 6.64
N ARG A 124 3.83 -6.91 5.83
CA ARG A 124 3.67 -6.63 4.38
C ARG A 124 3.00 -7.80 3.66
N GLU A 125 3.44 -9.01 3.92
CA GLU A 125 2.84 -10.23 3.35
C GLU A 125 1.36 -10.31 3.71
N ARG A 126 1.03 -10.12 4.99
CA ARG A 126 -0.36 -10.12 5.45
C ARG A 126 -1.20 -8.99 4.86
N ALA A 127 -0.64 -7.79 4.73
CA ALA A 127 -1.34 -6.67 4.08
C ALA A 127 -1.62 -6.95 2.60
N LEU A 128 -0.68 -7.59 1.89
CA LEU A 128 -0.89 -7.99 0.48
C LEU A 128 -1.94 -9.10 0.33
N GLU A 129 -2.03 -10.03 1.28
CA GLU A 129 -3.10 -11.03 1.32
C GLU A 129 -4.46 -10.35 1.48
N LEU A 130 -4.62 -9.51 2.51
CA LEU A 130 -5.86 -8.74 2.73
C LEU A 130 -6.24 -7.89 1.51
N PHE A 131 -5.26 -7.27 0.88
CA PHE A 131 -5.49 -6.50 -0.34
C PHE A 131 -6.05 -7.39 -1.46
N ARG A 132 -5.46 -8.57 -1.71
CA ARG A 132 -5.97 -9.52 -2.71
C ARG A 132 -7.39 -9.96 -2.43
N ASP A 133 -7.75 -10.09 -1.15
CA ASP A 133 -9.08 -10.49 -0.70
C ASP A 133 -10.11 -9.32 -0.75
N GLY A 134 -9.65 -8.11 -1.12
CA GLY A 134 -10.51 -6.93 -1.23
C GLY A 134 -10.61 -6.08 0.04
N GLU A 135 -9.84 -6.40 1.05
CA GLU A 135 -9.81 -5.76 2.36
C GLU A 135 -8.81 -4.59 2.39
N LEU A 136 -9.01 -3.59 1.51
CA LEU A 136 -8.08 -2.47 1.34
C LEU A 136 -7.79 -1.74 2.65
N ASP A 137 -8.83 -1.39 3.42
CA ASP A 137 -8.67 -0.60 4.64
C ASP A 137 -7.91 -1.36 5.72
N ALA A 138 -8.15 -2.66 5.86
CA ALA A 138 -7.43 -3.53 6.76
C ALA A 138 -5.95 -3.68 6.34
N ALA A 139 -5.69 -3.83 5.05
CA ALA A 139 -4.33 -3.87 4.50
C ALA A 139 -3.55 -2.58 4.80
N ILE A 140 -4.17 -1.43 4.58
CA ILE A 140 -3.57 -0.12 4.86
C ILE A 140 -3.31 0.05 6.37
N ALA A 141 -4.26 -0.34 7.22
CA ALA A 141 -4.11 -0.24 8.67
C ALA A 141 -2.88 -1.00 9.19
N LEU A 142 -2.55 -2.16 8.58
CA LEU A 142 -1.33 -2.92 8.90
C LEU A 142 -0.05 -2.23 8.42
N LEU A 143 -0.10 -1.48 7.32
CA LEU A 143 1.08 -0.81 6.75
C LEU A 143 1.42 0.49 7.46
N LEU A 144 0.43 1.25 7.93
CA LEU A 144 0.61 2.55 8.55
C LEU A 144 1.69 2.58 9.66
N PRO A 145 1.77 1.61 10.60
CA PRO A 145 2.81 1.61 11.63
C PRO A 145 4.22 1.40 11.07
N MET A 146 4.36 0.86 9.86
CA MET A 146 5.66 0.59 9.22
C MET A 146 6.14 1.76 8.38
N GLU A 147 5.22 2.50 7.79
CA GLU A 147 5.51 3.60 6.90
C GLU A 147 5.81 4.86 7.72
N GLY A 148 7.04 5.34 7.63
CA GLY A 148 7.49 6.56 8.30
C GLY A 148 6.81 7.83 7.76
N GLN A 149 7.24 9.01 8.24
CA GLN A 149 6.71 10.29 7.76
C GLN A 149 6.96 10.51 6.25
N PRO A 150 6.20 11.44 5.59
CA PRO A 150 6.16 11.63 4.12
C PRO A 150 7.48 11.99 3.43
N SER A 151 8.58 12.02 4.13
CA SER A 151 9.91 12.42 3.62
C SER A 151 10.73 11.31 2.98
N ASP A 152 10.29 10.06 3.04
CA ASP A 152 11.02 8.96 2.42
C ASP A 152 10.80 8.98 0.89
N ARG A 153 11.90 9.09 0.16
CA ARG A 153 11.96 9.21 -1.32
C ARG A 153 11.46 8.00 -2.11
N GLY A 154 10.90 6.99 -1.45
CA GLY A 154 10.24 5.83 -2.05
C GLY A 154 8.74 5.93 -1.85
N GLY A 155 7.93 5.68 -2.89
CA GLY A 155 6.47 5.60 -2.79
C GLY A 155 6.07 4.62 -1.67
N ARG A 156 5.08 5.00 -0.86
CA ARG A 156 4.58 4.12 0.19
C ARG A 156 3.79 2.99 -0.43
N LEU A 157 3.95 1.80 0.12
CA LEU A 157 3.17 0.65 -0.33
C LEU A 157 1.66 0.92 -0.19
N SER A 158 1.24 1.56 0.92
CA SER A 158 -0.16 1.96 1.13
C SER A 158 -0.71 2.86 0.03
N ASP A 159 0.11 3.79 -0.51
CA ASP A 159 -0.30 4.67 -1.60
C ASP A 159 -0.44 3.87 -2.91
N THR A 160 0.48 2.95 -3.19
CA THR A 160 0.41 2.05 -4.35
C THR A 160 -0.84 1.16 -4.31
N LEU A 161 -1.19 0.61 -3.13
CA LEU A 161 -2.41 -0.20 -2.98
C LEU A 161 -3.66 0.65 -3.24
N ARG A 162 -3.73 1.88 -2.70
CA ARG A 162 -4.85 2.80 -2.96
C ARG A 162 -4.97 3.16 -4.44
N GLU A 163 -3.86 3.45 -5.09
CA GLU A 163 -3.83 3.79 -6.50
C GLU A 163 -4.33 2.62 -7.36
N THR A 164 -3.81 1.41 -7.13
CA THR A 164 -4.24 0.21 -7.83
C THR A 164 -5.73 -0.06 -7.60
N TRP A 165 -6.20 0.03 -6.37
CA TRP A 165 -7.61 -0.14 -6.04
C TRP A 165 -8.50 0.86 -6.75
N ASN A 166 -8.14 2.17 -6.70
CA ASN A 166 -8.91 3.23 -7.34
C ASN A 166 -8.95 3.08 -8.87
N ARG A 167 -7.83 2.70 -9.49
CA ARG A 167 -7.79 2.43 -10.93
C ARG A 167 -8.79 1.32 -11.31
N ASN A 168 -8.76 0.19 -10.61
CA ASN A 168 -9.69 -0.90 -10.85
C ASN A 168 -11.16 -0.49 -10.59
N ARG A 169 -11.42 0.28 -9.54
CA ARG A 169 -12.76 0.79 -9.24
C ARG A 169 -13.29 1.66 -10.38
N VAL A 170 -12.48 2.57 -10.90
CA VAL A 170 -12.86 3.44 -12.02
C VAL A 170 -13.18 2.63 -13.29
N GLU A 171 -12.36 1.63 -13.64
CA GLU A 171 -12.61 0.77 -14.79
C GLU A 171 -13.86 -0.10 -14.58
N TYR A 172 -14.12 -0.55 -13.37
CA TYR A 172 -15.32 -1.31 -13.04
C TYR A 172 -16.60 -0.46 -13.15
N GLU A 173 -16.59 0.78 -12.62
CA GLU A 173 -17.69 1.75 -12.74
C GLU A 173 -17.92 2.13 -14.21
N ARG A 174 -16.85 2.40 -14.96
CA ARG A 174 -16.92 2.68 -16.40
C ARG A 174 -17.53 1.53 -17.18
N THR A 175 -17.24 0.29 -16.82
CA THR A 175 -17.85 -0.88 -17.46
C THR A 175 -19.36 -0.88 -17.29
N GLU A 176 -19.91 -0.45 -16.14
CA GLU A 176 -21.36 -0.33 -15.94
C GLU A 176 -21.98 0.70 -16.90
N GLU A 177 -21.38 1.89 -16.98
CA GLU A 177 -21.83 2.96 -17.88
C GLU A 177 -21.81 2.52 -19.35
N LEU A 178 -20.77 1.77 -19.75
CA LEU A 178 -20.64 1.27 -21.12
C LEU A 178 -21.63 0.16 -21.43
N ILE A 179 -21.94 -0.71 -20.47
CA ILE A 179 -22.99 -1.73 -20.61
C ILE A 179 -24.36 -1.08 -20.75
N GLU A 180 -24.69 -0.06 -19.95
CA GLU A 180 -25.93 0.70 -20.03
C GLU A 180 -26.07 1.44 -21.37
N ALA A 181 -24.95 1.89 -21.94
CA ALA A 181 -24.88 2.54 -23.24
C ALA A 181 -24.83 1.54 -24.43
N GLU A 182 -24.88 0.24 -24.17
CA GLU A 182 -24.76 -0.85 -25.17
C GLU A 182 -23.42 -0.82 -25.95
N ARG A 183 -22.38 -0.21 -25.39
CA ARG A 183 -21.03 -0.09 -25.97
C ARG A 183 -20.18 -1.31 -25.58
N TRP A 184 -20.53 -2.47 -26.10
CA TRP A 184 -20.03 -3.77 -25.62
C TRP A 184 -18.53 -3.97 -25.79
N TRP A 185 -17.93 -3.54 -26.89
CA TRP A 185 -16.49 -3.66 -27.13
C TRP A 185 -15.65 -2.80 -26.20
N GLU A 186 -16.13 -1.60 -25.91
CA GLU A 186 -15.47 -0.72 -24.96
C GLU A 186 -15.64 -1.21 -23.51
N ALA A 187 -16.81 -1.79 -23.21
CA ALA A 187 -17.03 -2.46 -21.93
C ALA A 187 -16.07 -3.63 -21.74
N LEU A 188 -15.83 -4.43 -22.79
CA LEU A 188 -14.85 -5.52 -22.75
C LEU A 188 -13.43 -4.97 -22.55
N ASP A 189 -13.05 -3.88 -23.19
CA ASP A 189 -11.75 -3.25 -23.01
C ASP A 189 -11.55 -2.77 -21.57
N SER A 190 -12.54 -2.11 -20.95
CA SER A 190 -12.50 -1.72 -19.53
C SER A 190 -12.40 -2.93 -18.60
N LEU A 191 -13.12 -4.02 -18.88
CA LEU A 191 -13.01 -5.28 -18.13
C LEU A 191 -11.60 -5.88 -18.19
N ASN A 192 -10.97 -5.83 -19.36
CA ASN A 192 -9.61 -6.35 -19.57
C ASN A 192 -8.53 -5.52 -18.88
N ARG A 193 -8.82 -4.27 -18.49
CA ARG A 193 -7.93 -3.41 -17.71
C ARG A 193 -7.96 -3.68 -16.21
N LEU A 194 -8.92 -4.48 -15.74
CA LEU A 194 -8.97 -4.91 -14.35
C LEU A 194 -7.79 -5.84 -14.07
N ASP A 195 -6.83 -5.39 -13.25
CA ASP A 195 -5.62 -6.13 -12.93
C ASP A 195 -5.59 -6.67 -11.47
N HIS A 196 -6.62 -6.37 -10.67
CA HIS A 196 -6.74 -6.82 -9.30
C HIS A 196 -7.71 -8.02 -9.18
N PRO A 197 -7.29 -9.14 -8.54
CA PRO A 197 -8.08 -10.38 -8.52
C PRO A 197 -9.50 -10.25 -7.96
N TRP A 198 -9.67 -9.44 -6.90
CA TRP A 198 -10.97 -9.20 -6.29
C TRP A 198 -11.93 -8.52 -7.29
N TRP A 199 -11.47 -7.49 -8.00
CA TRP A 199 -12.27 -6.78 -9.00
C TRP A 199 -12.59 -7.67 -10.22
N GLN A 200 -11.64 -8.48 -10.68
CA GLN A 200 -11.86 -9.46 -11.75
C GLN A 200 -12.96 -10.45 -11.37
N ASN A 201 -12.90 -10.99 -10.14
CA ASN A 201 -13.92 -11.92 -9.65
C ASN A 201 -15.31 -11.26 -9.57
N HIS A 202 -15.38 -10.02 -9.08
CA HIS A 202 -16.63 -9.25 -8.99
C HIS A 202 -17.19 -8.90 -10.37
N ALA A 203 -16.33 -8.71 -11.36
CA ALA A 203 -16.72 -8.39 -12.74
C ALA A 203 -17.17 -9.61 -13.55
N THR A 204 -17.06 -10.85 -13.05
CA THR A 204 -17.36 -12.08 -13.80
C THR A 204 -18.76 -12.09 -14.43
N ALA A 205 -19.78 -11.61 -13.69
CA ALA A 205 -21.14 -11.54 -14.22
C ALA A 205 -21.25 -10.52 -15.36
N LYS A 206 -20.64 -9.36 -15.22
CA LYS A 206 -20.60 -8.31 -16.26
C LYS A 206 -19.86 -8.80 -17.50
N GLN A 207 -18.72 -9.48 -17.31
CA GLN A 207 -17.95 -10.07 -18.40
C GLN A 207 -18.78 -11.05 -19.21
N ARG A 208 -19.56 -11.91 -18.56
CA ARG A 208 -20.48 -12.83 -19.22
C ARG A 208 -21.52 -12.08 -20.02
N THR A 209 -22.18 -11.08 -19.45
CA THR A 209 -23.18 -10.26 -20.13
C THR A 209 -22.60 -9.59 -21.38
N VAL A 210 -21.40 -9.03 -21.27
CA VAL A 210 -20.72 -8.37 -22.40
C VAL A 210 -20.39 -9.37 -23.51
N LEU A 211 -19.81 -10.53 -23.15
CA LEU A 211 -19.47 -11.56 -24.13
C LEU A 211 -20.70 -12.12 -24.84
N GLU A 212 -21.80 -12.36 -24.11
CA GLU A 212 -23.07 -12.82 -24.69
C GLU A 212 -23.72 -11.77 -25.62
N ALA A 213 -23.54 -10.47 -25.28
CA ALA A 213 -24.03 -9.39 -26.15
C ALA A 213 -23.20 -9.29 -27.44
N ILE A 214 -21.87 -9.37 -27.33
CA ILE A 214 -20.96 -9.38 -28.49
C ILE A 214 -21.27 -10.55 -29.40
N GLU A 215 -21.48 -11.75 -28.85
CA GLU A 215 -21.78 -12.95 -29.62
C GLU A 215 -23.12 -12.79 -30.37
N ARG A 216 -24.14 -12.25 -29.73
CA ARG A 216 -25.41 -11.94 -30.39
C ARG A 216 -25.27 -10.97 -31.56
N LEU A 217 -24.46 -9.91 -31.40
CA LEU A 217 -24.16 -8.97 -32.48
C LEU A 217 -23.45 -9.66 -33.64
N ARG A 218 -22.47 -10.52 -33.38
CA ARG A 218 -21.77 -11.29 -34.43
C ARG A 218 -22.73 -12.19 -35.20
N MET A 219 -23.61 -12.93 -34.52
CA MET A 219 -24.60 -13.79 -35.19
C MET A 219 -25.60 -12.98 -36.05
N THR A 220 -25.99 -11.78 -35.58
CA THR A 220 -26.90 -10.91 -36.34
C THR A 220 -26.20 -10.38 -37.59
N GLN A 221 -24.95 -9.98 -37.50
CA GLN A 221 -24.14 -9.54 -38.65
C GLN A 221 -23.93 -10.67 -39.67
N GLU A 222 -23.60 -11.88 -39.21
CA GLU A 222 -23.46 -13.04 -40.10
C GLU A 222 -24.79 -13.37 -40.85
N HIS A 223 -25.97 -13.25 -40.19
CA HIS A 223 -27.26 -13.45 -40.81
C HIS A 223 -27.60 -12.37 -41.86
N HIS A 224 -27.20 -11.12 -41.62
CA HIS A 224 -27.37 -10.05 -42.62
C HIS A 224 -26.44 -10.21 -43.81
N GLN A 225 -25.21 -10.71 -43.61
CA GLN A 225 -24.26 -11.01 -44.69
C GLN A 225 -24.71 -12.16 -45.62
N HIS A 226 -25.48 -13.12 -45.11
CA HIS A 226 -26.05 -14.19 -45.93
C HIS A 226 -27.32 -13.78 -46.71
N GLY A 227 -27.89 -12.61 -46.41
CA GLY A 227 -29.12 -12.09 -47.03
C GLY A 227 -28.91 -11.00 -48.08
N SER A 228 -27.77 -10.39 -48.14
CA SER A 228 -27.44 -9.37 -49.18
C SER A 228 -26.26 -9.88 -50.02
N SER A 229 -26.47 -10.03 -51.29
CA SER A 229 -25.44 -10.33 -52.30
C SER A 229 -24.55 -9.10 -52.51
N ASP A 230 -23.84 -8.67 -51.50
CA ASP A 230 -22.81 -7.65 -51.64
C ASP A 230 -21.44 -8.33 -51.71
N ASN A 231 -20.98 -8.54 -52.93
CA ASN A 231 -19.65 -9.03 -53.28
C ASN A 231 -18.50 -8.08 -52.85
N ASP A 232 -18.83 -6.98 -52.19
CA ASP A 232 -17.90 -5.89 -51.93
C ASP A 232 -17.24 -5.91 -50.56
N VAL A 233 -17.72 -6.73 -49.62
CA VAL A 233 -17.08 -6.86 -48.28
C VAL A 233 -16.14 -8.06 -48.23
N ILE A 234 -14.89 -7.83 -47.77
CA ILE A 234 -13.93 -8.91 -47.60
C ILE A 234 -14.39 -9.77 -46.40
N GLY A 235 -14.66 -11.05 -46.65
CA GLY A 235 -15.26 -11.98 -45.68
C GLY A 235 -14.44 -12.09 -44.39
N GLY A 236 -15.13 -12.05 -43.25
CA GLY A 236 -14.57 -11.98 -41.91
C GLY A 236 -13.50 -13.04 -41.63
N ALA A 237 -13.66 -14.29 -42.03
CA ALA A 237 -12.73 -15.37 -41.77
C ALA A 237 -11.33 -15.17 -42.43
N LEU A 238 -11.31 -14.54 -43.63
CA LEU A 238 -10.01 -14.21 -44.30
C LEU A 238 -9.34 -13.03 -43.66
N LEU A 239 -10.09 -12.02 -43.28
CA LEU A 239 -9.60 -10.83 -42.62
C LEU A 239 -9.09 -11.16 -41.21
N ASP A 240 -9.87 -11.92 -40.44
CA ASP A 240 -9.50 -12.35 -39.08
C ASP A 240 -8.21 -13.19 -39.07
N GLY A 241 -8.05 -14.10 -40.05
CA GLY A 241 -6.84 -14.92 -40.16
C GLY A 241 -5.58 -14.07 -40.40
N GLU A 242 -5.70 -13.05 -41.26
CA GLU A 242 -4.57 -12.16 -41.56
C GLU A 242 -4.28 -11.18 -40.41
N VAL A 243 -5.32 -10.65 -39.75
CA VAL A 243 -5.19 -9.83 -38.52
C VAL A 243 -4.49 -10.62 -37.42
N GLN A 244 -4.91 -11.87 -37.15
CA GLN A 244 -4.25 -12.68 -36.13
C GLN A 244 -2.78 -12.95 -36.45
N ARG A 245 -2.45 -13.20 -37.73
CA ARG A 245 -1.05 -13.36 -38.14
C ARG A 245 -0.21 -12.12 -37.84
N LEU A 246 -0.76 -10.93 -38.17
CA LEU A 246 -0.06 -9.64 -37.97
C LEU A 246 0.05 -9.27 -36.48
N LEU A 247 -0.91 -9.64 -35.65
CA LEU A 247 -0.83 -9.51 -34.20
C LEU A 247 0.30 -10.35 -33.60
N LEU A 248 0.49 -11.58 -34.13
CA LEU A 248 1.61 -12.46 -33.73
C LEU A 248 2.97 -11.89 -34.17
N ASP A 249 3.00 -11.12 -35.27
CA ASP A 249 4.17 -10.40 -35.73
C ASP A 249 4.44 -9.10 -34.94
N GLY A 250 3.58 -8.76 -33.94
CA GLY A 250 3.79 -7.69 -32.98
C GLY A 250 3.20 -6.33 -33.36
N LEU A 251 2.30 -6.27 -34.37
CA LEU A 251 1.57 -5.04 -34.69
C LEU A 251 0.48 -4.77 -33.65
N SER A 252 0.12 -3.48 -33.48
CA SER A 252 -1.06 -3.14 -32.66
C SER A 252 -2.34 -3.61 -33.34
N PRO A 253 -3.47 -3.82 -32.61
CA PRO A 253 -4.71 -4.32 -33.17
C PRO A 253 -5.25 -3.47 -34.35
N TRP A 254 -5.13 -2.16 -34.26
CA TRP A 254 -5.55 -1.26 -35.33
C TRP A 254 -4.64 -1.32 -36.56
N GLU A 255 -3.32 -1.32 -36.36
CA GLU A 255 -2.34 -1.46 -37.46
C GLU A 255 -2.46 -2.83 -38.14
N ALA A 256 -2.69 -3.89 -37.37
CA ALA A 256 -2.94 -5.23 -37.88
C ALA A 256 -4.21 -5.26 -38.76
N PHE A 257 -5.30 -4.66 -38.31
CA PHE A 257 -6.55 -4.55 -39.07
C PHE A 257 -6.36 -3.76 -40.37
N GLN A 258 -5.71 -2.58 -40.30
CA GLN A 258 -5.44 -1.77 -41.49
C GLN A 258 -4.56 -2.53 -42.52
N THR A 259 -3.47 -3.12 -42.04
CA THR A 259 -2.54 -3.85 -42.91
C THR A 259 -3.18 -5.10 -43.51
N ALA A 260 -4.02 -5.82 -42.75
CA ALA A 260 -4.77 -6.97 -43.23
C ALA A 260 -5.76 -6.57 -44.32
N CYS A 261 -6.52 -5.49 -44.11
CA CYS A 261 -7.47 -4.98 -45.09
C CYS A 261 -6.76 -4.58 -46.40
N ASP A 262 -5.68 -3.82 -46.34
CA ASP A 262 -4.90 -3.42 -47.51
C ASP A 262 -4.30 -4.64 -48.25
N SER A 263 -3.78 -5.62 -47.53
CA SER A 263 -3.16 -6.84 -48.10
C SER A 263 -4.17 -7.70 -48.86
N LEU A 264 -5.44 -7.67 -48.43
CA LEU A 264 -6.56 -8.37 -49.07
C LEU A 264 -7.23 -7.57 -50.18
N GLY A 265 -6.67 -6.40 -50.55
CA GLY A 265 -7.16 -5.53 -51.62
C GLY A 265 -8.37 -4.72 -51.22
N GLY A 266 -8.58 -4.49 -49.94
CA GLY A 266 -9.66 -3.70 -49.39
C GLY A 266 -9.26 -2.23 -49.13
N SER A 267 -10.28 -1.45 -48.78
CA SER A 267 -10.18 -0.13 -48.16
C SER A 267 -11.05 -0.11 -46.91
N ILE A 268 -10.57 0.59 -45.91
CA ILE A 268 -11.32 0.74 -44.65
C ILE A 268 -12.40 1.77 -44.88
N GLU A 269 -13.63 1.40 -44.57
CA GLU A 269 -14.77 2.29 -44.50
C GLU A 269 -15.25 2.40 -43.07
N GLU A 270 -15.47 3.63 -42.61
CA GLU A 270 -15.96 3.93 -41.26
C GLU A 270 -17.44 4.29 -41.37
N ASP A 271 -18.32 3.45 -40.78
CA ASP A 271 -19.74 3.73 -40.63
C ASP A 271 -20.11 3.78 -39.15
N GLY A 272 -20.14 4.99 -38.61
CA GLY A 272 -20.39 5.23 -37.19
C GLY A 272 -19.26 4.67 -36.29
N PRO A 273 -19.58 3.85 -35.29
CA PRO A 273 -18.59 3.28 -34.36
C PRO A 273 -17.84 2.05 -34.89
N GLU A 274 -18.18 1.57 -36.08
CA GLU A 274 -17.64 0.35 -36.68
C GLU A 274 -16.81 0.66 -37.91
N SER A 275 -15.67 -0.02 -38.05
CA SER A 275 -14.78 0.02 -39.21
C SER A 275 -14.82 -1.33 -39.91
N PHE A 276 -15.09 -1.37 -41.20
CA PHE A 276 -15.08 -2.60 -42.00
C PHE A 276 -14.18 -2.48 -43.22
N CYS A 277 -13.73 -3.65 -43.71
CA CYS A 277 -12.87 -3.75 -44.84
C CYS A 277 -13.73 -4.00 -46.11
N GLN A 278 -13.84 -3.00 -47.00
CA GLN A 278 -14.53 -3.10 -48.24
C GLN A 278 -13.59 -3.37 -49.40
N ARG A 279 -13.94 -4.26 -50.33
CA ARG A 279 -13.11 -4.54 -51.51
C ARG A 279 -13.07 -3.32 -52.40
N ARG A 280 -11.90 -2.88 -52.79
CA ARG A 280 -11.76 -1.79 -53.75
C ARG A 280 -12.43 -2.21 -55.04
N GLY A 281 -13.52 -1.52 -55.43
CA GLY A 281 -14.16 -1.76 -56.70
C GLY A 281 -13.15 -1.64 -57.85
N THR A 282 -13.08 -2.65 -58.70
CA THR A 282 -12.36 -2.54 -59.95
C THR A 282 -13.16 -1.52 -60.78
N GLU A 283 -12.72 -0.25 -60.77
CA GLU A 283 -13.14 0.68 -61.78
C GLU A 283 -12.72 0.05 -63.13
N GLY A 284 -13.73 -0.46 -63.86
CA GLY A 284 -13.53 -0.93 -65.23
C GLY A 284 -13.23 0.24 -66.15
N PRO A 285 -12.46 0.00 -67.19
CA PRO A 285 -12.03 1.04 -68.13
C PRO A 285 -13.16 1.68 -68.93
#